data_5c7d2e8e784573c9c10a48652697c749
#
_entry.id   5c7d2e8e784573c9c10a48652697c749
#
_cell.length_a   1.000
_cell.length_b   1.000
_cell.length_c   1.000
_cell.angle_alpha   90.00
_cell.angle_beta   90.00
_cell.angle_gamma   90.00
#
_symmetry.space_group_name_H-M   'P 1'
#
loop_
_entity.id
_entity.type
_entity.pdbx_description
1 polymer ?
#
loop_
_entity_poly.entity_id
_entity_poly.type
_entity_poly.pdbx_seq_one_letter_code
_entity_poly.pdbx_strand_id
1 'polypeptide(L)'
;MTFNLKKALSLPDIHHSVAKRDEVVNRFGPLFRSPSSLTEQDYLDFLSIQHNHHWSGLERLGRPAANDMDNLRTAVSILVDEAQPLSDRFDTALSMVHGVGAATLSPMLLLAYPDRYGVWNGTSEPEMRDRGIWPTFPH
;
A
#
# COMPACT_ATOMS: atom_id res chain seq x y z
N MET A 1 27.47 -1.14 13.71
CA MET A 1 26.64 -0.30 14.57
C MET A 1 25.27 -0.93 14.74
N THR A 2 24.88 -1.17 15.97
CA THR A 2 23.59 -1.81 16.24
C THR A 2 22.50 -0.76 16.26
N PHE A 3 21.50 -0.94 15.41
CA PHE A 3 20.32 -0.06 15.40
C PHE A 3 19.42 -0.38 16.58
N ASN A 4 19.12 0.64 17.41
CA ASN A 4 18.24 0.48 18.55
C ASN A 4 16.85 1.04 18.19
N LEU A 5 15.95 0.16 17.82
CA LEU A 5 14.60 0.53 17.40
C LEU A 5 13.81 1.21 18.53
N LYS A 6 13.96 0.73 19.76
CA LYS A 6 13.26 1.31 20.91
C LYS A 6 13.69 2.76 21.15
N LYS A 7 14.99 3.03 21.04
CA LYS A 7 15.52 4.39 21.18
C LYS A 7 15.07 5.29 20.02
N ALA A 8 15.09 4.75 18.79
CA ALA A 8 14.63 5.49 17.61
C ALA A 8 13.15 5.86 17.75
N LEU A 9 12.30 4.95 18.21
CA LEU A 9 10.87 5.20 18.41
C LEU A 9 10.59 6.21 19.52
N SER A 10 11.56 6.50 20.39
CA SER A 10 11.39 7.51 21.44
C SER A 10 11.69 8.93 20.96
N LEU A 11 12.21 9.12 19.76
CA LEU A 11 12.51 10.43 19.21
C LEU A 11 11.22 11.14 18.77
N PRO A 12 11.08 12.47 19.01
CA PRO A 12 9.85 13.20 18.67
C PRO A 12 9.43 13.07 17.21
N ASP A 13 10.38 13.15 16.26
CA ASP A 13 10.09 13.06 14.82
C ASP A 13 9.54 11.68 14.45
N ILE A 14 10.05 10.62 15.07
CA ILE A 14 9.58 9.25 14.85
C ILE A 14 8.18 9.06 15.43
N HIS A 15 7.91 9.60 16.62
CA HIS A 15 6.57 9.56 17.20
C HIS A 15 5.53 10.24 16.31
N HIS A 16 5.88 11.39 15.74
CA HIS A 16 5.00 12.11 14.82
C HIS A 16 4.73 11.27 13.54
N SER A 17 5.75 10.64 13.00
CA SER A 17 5.62 9.79 11.81
C SER A 17 4.77 8.56 12.08
N VAL A 18 4.92 7.93 13.25
CA VAL A 18 4.12 6.78 13.66
C VAL A 18 2.66 7.18 13.83
N ALA A 19 2.38 8.32 14.48
CA ALA A 19 1.03 8.81 14.66
C ALA A 19 0.33 9.06 13.32
N LYS A 20 1.01 9.66 12.34
CA LYS A 20 0.47 9.87 11.00
C LYS A 20 0.23 8.56 10.26
N ARG A 21 1.13 7.60 10.41
CA ARG A 21 0.95 6.25 9.84
C ARG A 21 -0.29 5.58 10.40
N ASP A 22 -0.48 5.64 11.71
CA ASP A 22 -1.64 5.03 12.37
C ASP A 22 -2.93 5.68 11.90
N GLU A 23 -2.95 7.00 11.73
CA GLU A 23 -4.08 7.75 11.20
C GLU A 23 -4.47 7.24 9.80
N VAL A 24 -3.49 7.09 8.91
CA VAL A 24 -3.72 6.62 7.54
C VAL A 24 -4.20 5.16 7.55
N VAL A 25 -3.56 4.30 8.34
CA VAL A 25 -3.97 2.90 8.50
C VAL A 25 -5.41 2.80 9.01
N ASN A 26 -5.77 3.58 10.02
CA ASN A 26 -7.11 3.55 10.59
C ASN A 26 -8.17 4.07 9.63
N ARG A 27 -7.82 5.02 8.77
CA ARG A 27 -8.76 5.57 7.79
C ARG A 27 -8.97 4.64 6.61
N PHE A 28 -7.88 4.15 6.00
CA PHE A 28 -7.94 3.43 4.72
C PHE A 28 -7.88 1.92 4.86
N GLY A 29 -7.27 1.41 5.92
CA GLY A 29 -7.13 -0.04 6.12
C GLY A 29 -8.45 -0.80 6.06
N PRO A 30 -9.49 -0.38 6.81
CA PRO A 30 -10.78 -1.03 6.75
C PRO A 30 -11.43 -1.00 5.36
N LEU A 31 -11.24 0.09 4.61
CA LEU A 31 -11.77 0.22 3.25
C LEU A 31 -11.11 -0.76 2.29
N PHE A 32 -9.81 -0.96 2.40
CA PHE A 32 -9.10 -1.90 1.53
C PHE A 32 -9.32 -3.36 1.94
N ARG A 33 -9.51 -3.63 3.24
CA ARG A 33 -9.87 -5.00 3.69
C ARG A 33 -11.28 -5.39 3.25
N SER A 34 -12.19 -4.42 3.10
CA SER A 34 -13.58 -4.65 2.69
C SER A 34 -13.95 -3.67 1.58
N PRO A 35 -13.41 -3.87 0.36
CA PRO A 35 -13.49 -2.86 -0.70
C PRO A 35 -14.89 -2.65 -1.27
N SER A 36 -15.88 -3.45 -0.90
CA SER A 36 -17.27 -3.21 -1.32
C SER A 36 -17.80 -1.84 -0.87
N SER A 37 -17.26 -1.28 0.22
CA SER A 37 -17.62 0.05 0.72
C SER A 37 -16.68 1.16 0.24
N LEU A 38 -15.65 0.83 -0.54
CA LEU A 38 -14.70 1.80 -1.07
C LEU A 38 -15.36 2.68 -2.12
N THR A 39 -15.46 3.99 -1.87
CA THR A 39 -16.01 4.95 -2.83
C THR A 39 -14.91 5.52 -3.70
N GLU A 40 -15.31 6.14 -4.83
CA GLU A 40 -14.37 6.87 -5.68
C GLU A 40 -13.63 7.94 -4.89
N GLN A 41 -14.34 8.70 -4.05
CA GLN A 41 -13.73 9.75 -3.24
C GLN A 41 -12.71 9.18 -2.24
N ASP A 42 -13.02 8.06 -1.60
CA ASP A 42 -12.08 7.38 -0.70
C ASP A 42 -10.80 7.01 -1.43
N TYR A 43 -10.93 6.47 -2.63
CA TYR A 43 -9.78 6.09 -3.44
C TYR A 43 -8.95 7.30 -3.87
N LEU A 44 -9.61 8.37 -4.31
CA LEU A 44 -8.93 9.62 -4.70
C LEU A 44 -8.21 10.25 -3.50
N ASP A 45 -8.82 10.21 -2.32
CA ASP A 45 -8.18 10.68 -1.09
C ASP A 45 -6.93 9.85 -0.76
N PHE A 46 -6.99 8.54 -0.90
CA PHE A 46 -5.83 7.67 -0.72
C PHE A 46 -4.68 8.05 -1.67
N LEU A 47 -4.96 8.44 -2.89
CA LEU A 47 -3.94 8.84 -3.85
C LEU A 47 -3.29 10.17 -3.50
N SER A 48 -3.96 11.02 -2.72
CA SER A 48 -3.49 12.37 -2.39
C SER A 48 -2.52 12.35 -1.23
N ILE A 49 -1.35 13.01 -1.39
CA ILE A 49 -0.37 13.14 -0.31
C ILE A 49 -0.94 13.87 0.91
N GLN A 50 -1.93 14.74 0.73
CA GLN A 50 -2.58 15.45 1.83
C GLN A 50 -3.33 14.49 2.76
N HIS A 51 -3.75 13.34 2.26
CA HIS A 51 -4.50 12.35 3.02
C HIS A 51 -3.68 11.11 3.35
N ASN A 52 -2.82 10.64 2.43
CA ASN A 52 -2.01 9.45 2.68
C ASN A 52 -0.71 9.76 3.45
N HIS A 53 -0.24 11.00 3.43
CA HIS A 53 0.91 11.54 4.16
C HIS A 53 2.28 10.93 3.83
N HIS A 54 2.33 9.82 3.10
CA HIS A 54 3.56 9.05 2.89
C HIS A 54 3.96 8.90 1.43
N TRP A 55 3.00 8.96 0.51
CA TRP A 55 3.26 8.61 -0.89
C TRP A 55 2.87 9.74 -1.83
N SER A 56 3.88 10.43 -2.33
CA SER A 56 3.69 11.41 -3.41
C SER A 56 3.64 10.68 -4.75
N GLY A 57 3.00 11.29 -5.73
CA GLY A 57 2.94 10.74 -7.08
C GLY A 57 1.87 9.67 -7.33
N LEU A 58 1.22 9.15 -6.30
CA LEU A 58 0.14 8.19 -6.48
C LEU A 58 -1.04 8.76 -7.25
N GLU A 59 -1.32 10.04 -7.07
CA GLU A 59 -2.43 10.70 -7.76
C GLU A 59 -2.29 10.59 -9.28
N ARG A 60 -1.09 10.83 -9.79
CA ARG A 60 -0.83 10.70 -11.22
C ARG A 60 -0.88 9.24 -11.67
N LEU A 61 -0.28 8.34 -10.89
CA LEU A 61 -0.14 6.93 -11.24
C LEU A 61 -1.43 6.14 -11.08
N GLY A 62 -2.23 6.47 -10.06
CA GLY A 62 -3.39 5.66 -9.70
C GLY A 62 -4.72 6.20 -10.20
N ARG A 63 -4.79 7.45 -10.62
CA ARG A 63 -6.04 8.11 -10.98
C ARG A 63 -6.85 7.42 -12.09
N PRO A 64 -6.23 6.87 -13.15
CA PRO A 64 -6.99 6.19 -14.19
C PRO A 64 -7.88 5.04 -13.69
N ALA A 65 -7.49 4.37 -12.62
CA ALA A 65 -8.27 3.28 -12.06
C ALA A 65 -9.62 3.72 -11.50
N ALA A 66 -9.77 4.99 -11.12
CA ALA A 66 -11.02 5.55 -10.61
C ALA A 66 -12.12 5.61 -11.68
N ASN A 67 -11.78 5.47 -12.96
CA ASN A 67 -12.75 5.46 -14.04
C ASN A 67 -13.64 4.21 -14.05
N ASP A 68 -13.20 3.14 -13.37
CA ASP A 68 -13.99 1.91 -13.23
C ASP A 68 -13.85 1.39 -11.80
N MET A 69 -14.66 1.95 -10.91
CA MET A 69 -14.61 1.60 -9.49
C MET A 69 -15.05 0.16 -9.22
N ASP A 70 -15.97 -0.39 -10.00
CA ASP A 70 -16.38 -1.79 -9.82
C ASP A 70 -15.22 -2.73 -10.09
N ASN A 71 -14.47 -2.49 -11.15
CA ASN A 71 -13.27 -3.26 -11.48
C ASN A 71 -12.19 -3.08 -10.40
N LEU A 72 -11.99 -1.85 -9.92
CA LEU A 72 -11.02 -1.57 -8.87
C LEU A 72 -11.39 -2.30 -7.57
N ARG A 73 -12.66 -2.24 -7.16
CA ARG A 73 -13.12 -2.95 -5.95
C ARG A 73 -12.88 -4.46 -6.06
N THR A 74 -13.17 -5.04 -7.23
CA THR A 74 -12.92 -6.46 -7.47
C THR A 74 -11.43 -6.78 -7.39
N ALA A 75 -10.58 -5.98 -8.02
CA ALA A 75 -9.14 -6.17 -7.98
C ALA A 75 -8.59 -6.07 -6.56
N VAL A 76 -9.06 -5.10 -5.78
CA VAL A 76 -8.62 -4.94 -4.39
C VAL A 76 -9.11 -6.12 -3.54
N SER A 77 -10.33 -6.62 -3.76
CA SER A 77 -10.82 -7.78 -3.01
C SER A 77 -9.98 -9.03 -3.26
N ILE A 78 -9.49 -9.20 -4.47
CA ILE A 78 -8.56 -10.29 -4.80
C ILE A 78 -7.20 -10.06 -4.12
N LEU A 79 -6.70 -8.83 -4.19
CA LEU A 79 -5.40 -8.47 -3.62
C LEU A 79 -5.32 -8.74 -2.11
N VAL A 80 -6.39 -8.46 -1.39
CA VAL A 80 -6.41 -8.57 0.09
C VAL A 80 -6.92 -9.92 0.60
N ASP A 81 -7.29 -10.84 -0.28
CA ASP A 81 -7.76 -12.18 0.10
C ASP A 81 -6.58 -13.06 0.51
N GLU A 82 -6.27 -13.09 1.79
CA GLU A 82 -5.13 -13.82 2.34
C GLU A 82 -5.25 -15.35 2.27
N ALA A 83 -6.38 -15.87 1.80
CA ALA A 83 -6.54 -17.30 1.56
C ALA A 83 -5.79 -17.79 0.32
N GLN A 84 -5.38 -16.86 -0.56
CA GLN A 84 -4.66 -17.17 -1.80
C GLN A 84 -3.18 -16.77 -1.72
N PRO A 85 -2.29 -17.39 -2.51
CA PRO A 85 -0.87 -17.00 -2.53
C PRO A 85 -0.68 -15.54 -2.95
N LEU A 86 0.23 -14.84 -2.29
CA LEU A 86 0.45 -13.41 -2.50
C LEU A 86 0.83 -13.10 -3.95
N SER A 87 1.72 -13.89 -4.56
CA SER A 87 2.14 -13.64 -5.94
C SER A 87 0.97 -13.71 -6.92
N ASP A 88 0.08 -14.69 -6.75
CA ASP A 88 -1.10 -14.85 -7.61
C ASP A 88 -2.07 -13.69 -7.44
N ARG A 89 -2.31 -13.27 -6.21
CA ARG A 89 -3.18 -12.13 -5.90
C ARG A 89 -2.66 -10.84 -6.55
N PHE A 90 -1.36 -10.61 -6.39
CA PHE A 90 -0.73 -9.40 -6.88
C PHE A 90 -0.73 -9.36 -8.41
N ASP A 91 -0.35 -10.46 -9.06
CA ASP A 91 -0.34 -10.56 -10.51
C ASP A 91 -1.74 -10.39 -11.09
N THR A 92 -2.74 -11.00 -10.48
CA THR A 92 -4.13 -10.88 -10.93
C THR A 92 -4.62 -9.44 -10.81
N ALA A 93 -4.39 -8.80 -9.67
CA ALA A 93 -4.81 -7.41 -9.46
C ALA A 93 -4.11 -6.47 -10.44
N LEU A 94 -2.81 -6.65 -10.67
CA LEU A 94 -2.06 -5.85 -11.65
C LEU A 94 -2.63 -5.99 -13.07
N SER A 95 -3.04 -7.18 -13.44
CA SER A 95 -3.59 -7.43 -14.79
C SER A 95 -4.99 -6.85 -14.96
N MET A 96 -5.76 -6.71 -13.88
CA MET A 96 -7.13 -6.20 -13.92
C MET A 96 -7.20 -4.68 -14.02
N VAL A 97 -6.24 -3.98 -13.48
CA VAL A 97 -6.30 -2.51 -13.33
C VAL A 97 -5.22 -1.87 -14.19
N HIS A 98 -5.62 -1.36 -15.35
CA HIS A 98 -4.70 -0.71 -16.27
C HIS A 98 -4.19 0.62 -15.71
N GLY A 99 -2.88 0.87 -15.91
CA GLY A 99 -2.23 2.10 -15.49
C GLY A 99 -1.88 2.14 -14.01
N VAL A 100 -2.16 1.07 -13.27
CA VAL A 100 -1.82 0.96 -11.86
C VAL A 100 -0.78 -0.12 -11.69
N GLY A 101 0.32 0.21 -11.02
CA GLY A 101 1.41 -0.72 -10.79
C GLY A 101 1.60 -1.07 -9.32
N ALA A 102 2.70 -1.75 -9.04
CA ALA A 102 3.06 -2.17 -7.69
C ALA A 102 3.18 -0.99 -6.73
N ALA A 103 3.61 0.18 -7.21
CA ALA A 103 3.75 1.38 -6.39
C ALA A 103 2.41 1.89 -5.84
N THR A 104 1.28 1.53 -6.47
CA THR A 104 -0.06 1.88 -6.00
C THR A 104 -0.70 0.74 -5.21
N LEU A 105 -0.54 -0.50 -5.66
CA LEU A 105 -1.17 -1.66 -5.03
C LEU A 105 -0.48 -2.05 -3.71
N SER A 106 0.84 -1.94 -3.61
CA SER A 106 1.54 -2.32 -2.38
C SER A 106 1.19 -1.45 -1.18
N PRO A 107 0.97 -0.12 -1.30
CA PRO A 107 0.44 0.66 -0.19
C PRO A 107 -0.93 0.19 0.29
N MET A 108 -1.79 -0.28 -0.60
CA MET A 108 -3.10 -0.82 -0.21
C MET A 108 -2.94 -2.04 0.69
N LEU A 109 -2.03 -2.96 0.35
CA LEU A 109 -1.73 -4.11 1.19
C LEU A 109 -1.14 -3.70 2.53
N LEU A 110 -0.21 -2.74 2.53
CA LEU A 110 0.37 -2.23 3.77
C LEU A 110 -0.72 -1.67 4.69
N LEU A 111 -1.63 -0.87 4.15
CA LEU A 111 -2.68 -0.24 4.94
C LEU A 111 -3.72 -1.26 5.41
N ALA A 112 -4.03 -2.27 4.59
CA ALA A 112 -4.94 -3.35 4.97
C ALA A 112 -4.33 -4.23 6.07
N TYR A 113 -3.04 -4.55 5.98
CA TYR A 113 -2.34 -5.46 6.89
C TYR A 113 -0.95 -4.91 7.22
N PRO A 114 -0.85 -3.87 8.05
CA PRO A 114 0.42 -3.15 8.25
C PRO A 114 1.51 -3.98 8.91
N ASP A 115 1.16 -5.07 9.56
CA ASP A 115 2.13 -5.96 10.22
C ASP A 115 2.74 -7.00 9.26
N ARG A 116 2.24 -7.09 8.03
CA ARG A 116 2.61 -8.16 7.08
C ARG A 116 3.27 -7.71 5.80
N TYR A 117 2.96 -6.50 5.32
CA TYR A 117 3.38 -6.07 3.99
C TYR A 117 4.11 -4.73 4.01
N GLY A 118 5.10 -4.62 3.11
CA GLY A 118 5.80 -3.38 2.83
C GLY A 118 5.42 -2.80 1.47
N VAL A 119 5.93 -1.62 1.17
CA VAL A 119 5.67 -0.93 -0.10
C VAL A 119 6.77 -1.24 -1.11
N TRP A 120 6.39 -1.63 -2.30
CA TRP A 120 7.28 -1.84 -3.43
C TRP A 120 7.26 -0.63 -4.37
N ASN A 121 8.36 0.08 -4.42
CA ASN A 121 8.54 1.19 -5.34
C ASN A 121 10.02 1.35 -5.69
N GLY A 122 10.32 2.33 -6.53
CA GLY A 122 11.70 2.59 -6.97
C GLY A 122 12.66 2.98 -5.85
N THR A 123 12.15 3.37 -4.68
CA THR A 123 12.97 3.73 -3.52
C THR A 123 13.20 2.55 -2.59
N SER A 124 12.13 1.78 -2.29
CA SER A 124 12.21 0.70 -1.30
C SER A 124 12.80 -0.59 -1.86
N GLU A 125 12.56 -0.91 -3.13
CA GLU A 125 13.02 -2.17 -3.72
C GLU A 125 14.54 -2.34 -3.69
N PRO A 126 15.37 -1.38 -4.16
CA PRO A 126 16.81 -1.54 -4.12
C PRO A 126 17.35 -1.74 -2.71
N GLU A 127 16.81 -1.00 -1.74
CA GLU A 127 17.25 -1.12 -0.36
C GLU A 127 16.91 -2.48 0.25
N MET A 128 15.73 -2.99 -0.03
CA MET A 128 15.33 -4.32 0.45
C MET A 128 16.16 -5.42 -0.17
N ARG A 129 16.51 -5.31 -1.46
CA ARG A 129 17.39 -6.26 -2.14
C ARG A 129 18.78 -6.26 -1.54
N ASP A 130 19.34 -5.08 -1.27
CA ASP A 130 20.68 -4.93 -0.67
C ASP A 130 20.73 -5.56 0.73
N ARG A 131 19.64 -5.52 1.47
CA ARG A 131 19.55 -6.11 2.80
C ARG A 131 19.18 -7.59 2.80
N GLY A 132 18.93 -8.18 1.64
CA GLY A 132 18.54 -9.58 1.51
C GLY A 132 17.15 -9.90 2.02
N ILE A 133 16.30 -8.89 2.19
CA ILE A 133 14.93 -9.05 2.69
C ILE A 133 13.88 -8.90 1.59
N TRP A 134 14.30 -8.75 0.36
CA TRP A 134 13.39 -8.66 -0.77
C TRP A 134 12.80 -10.04 -1.06
N PRO A 135 11.47 -10.16 -1.03
CA PRO A 135 10.85 -11.43 -1.40
C PRO A 135 11.05 -11.73 -2.88
N THR A 136 11.22 -13.00 -3.21
CA THR A 136 11.32 -13.44 -4.59
C THR A 136 9.93 -13.69 -5.12
N PHE A 137 9.48 -12.87 -6.06
CA PHE A 137 8.20 -13.05 -6.74
C PHE A 137 8.45 -13.45 -8.19
N PRO A 138 7.66 -14.40 -8.72
CA PRO A 138 7.69 -14.66 -10.15
C PRO A 138 7.13 -13.43 -10.89
N HIS A 139 7.83 -13.02 -11.90
CA HIS A 139 7.39 -11.92 -12.75
C HIS A 139 6.53 -12.43 -13.89
#